data_a1d9eb12cd8fe0d7c890efed0ed637de
#
_entry.id   a1d9eb12cd8fe0d7c890efed0ed637de
#
_cell.length_a   1.000
_cell.length_b   1.000
_cell.length_c   1.000
_cell.angle_alpha   90.00
_cell.angle_beta   90.00
_cell.angle_gamma   90.00
#
_symmetry.space_group_name_H-M   'P 1'
#
loop_
_entity.id
_entity.type
_entity.pdbx_description
1 polymer ?
#
loop_
_entity_poly.entity_id
_entity_poly.type
_entity_poly.pdbx_seq_one_letter_code
_entity_poly.pdbx_strand_id
1 'polypeptide(L)'
;MSGLSEKDISTVESMISRIQHLFENGDTTCYLPDEAERIYRNEKEYLRVARLNDHCFACRNFKLPVNIFEASTFACNYGLDLLDHPEYADGKDIIDAGAYIGDSALVFGRFFSKCRRIYAFEPDAKNYGLMEKTIAMNKLTNVIPVGLALGDANSEGEMSSDGMGANLLERQFGQEAKNERKIKIVRLDDYVRENNIVPGVIKTDLEGFEMHFLRGALDTIKKYRPIMVLSIYHSADDFFGIKPFIESLDLGYRFKLFKADDGMILGGTCLICIPE
;
A
#
# COMPACT_ATOMS: atom_id res chain seq x y z
N MET A 1 2.28 -21.34 -4.36
CA MET A 1 3.57 -20.75 -3.89
C MET A 1 4.72 -20.88 -4.91
N SER A 2 4.42 -21.31 -6.14
CA SER A 2 5.43 -21.37 -7.22
C SER A 2 6.05 -19.98 -7.46
N GLY A 3 7.32 -19.89 -7.82
CA GLY A 3 8.01 -18.65 -8.12
C GLY A 3 8.36 -17.74 -6.94
N LEU A 4 8.08 -18.16 -5.70
CA LEU A 4 8.56 -17.52 -4.48
C LEU A 4 9.87 -18.18 -4.01
N SER A 5 10.73 -17.40 -3.36
CA SER A 5 11.94 -17.94 -2.73
C SER A 5 11.60 -18.83 -1.52
N GLU A 6 12.54 -19.70 -1.11
CA GLU A 6 12.38 -20.50 0.12
C GLU A 6 12.10 -19.61 1.35
N LYS A 7 12.74 -18.45 1.43
CA LYS A 7 12.50 -17.47 2.49
C LYS A 7 11.07 -16.95 2.47
N ASP A 8 10.54 -16.60 1.29
CA ASP A 8 9.16 -16.09 1.15
C ASP A 8 8.15 -17.18 1.52
N ILE A 9 8.39 -18.42 1.10
CA ILE A 9 7.56 -19.59 1.46
C ILE A 9 7.55 -19.78 2.98
N SER A 10 8.71 -19.78 3.62
CA SER A 10 8.83 -19.90 5.08
C SER A 10 8.10 -18.75 5.81
N THR A 11 8.12 -17.54 5.27
CA THR A 11 7.36 -16.41 5.81
C THR A 11 5.85 -16.67 5.76
N VAL A 12 5.32 -17.16 4.63
CA VAL A 12 3.90 -17.53 4.49
C VAL A 12 3.52 -18.64 5.47
N GLU A 13 4.34 -19.70 5.58
CA GLU A 13 4.12 -20.81 6.51
C GLU A 13 4.07 -20.33 7.96
N SER A 14 4.97 -19.42 8.34
CA SER A 14 4.98 -18.80 9.67
C SER A 14 3.70 -18.01 9.94
N MET A 15 3.23 -17.21 8.97
CA MET A 15 1.97 -16.46 9.11
C MET A 15 0.78 -17.40 9.29
N ILE A 16 0.67 -18.47 8.49
CA ILE A 16 -0.40 -19.47 8.60
C ILE A 16 -0.36 -20.16 9.96
N SER A 17 0.82 -20.58 10.41
CA SER A 17 1.00 -21.22 11.72
C SER A 17 0.57 -20.28 12.87
N ARG A 18 0.89 -18.99 12.78
CA ARG A 18 0.49 -17.99 13.78
C ARG A 18 -1.02 -17.76 13.79
N ILE A 19 -1.65 -17.73 12.63
CA ILE A 19 -3.12 -17.65 12.52
C ILE A 19 -3.77 -18.88 13.17
N GLN A 20 -3.27 -20.08 12.88
CA GLN A 20 -3.76 -21.31 13.49
C GLN A 20 -3.62 -21.26 15.02
N HIS A 21 -2.44 -20.87 15.52
CA HIS A 21 -2.21 -20.72 16.95
C HIS A 21 -3.17 -19.72 17.61
N LEU A 22 -3.45 -18.59 16.96
CA LEU A 22 -4.42 -17.60 17.42
C LEU A 22 -5.83 -18.21 17.57
N PHE A 23 -6.27 -18.98 16.57
CA PHE A 23 -7.59 -19.63 16.61
C PHE A 23 -7.67 -20.73 17.69
N GLU A 24 -6.60 -21.45 17.91
CA GLU A 24 -6.56 -22.57 18.87
C GLU A 24 -6.41 -22.07 20.33
N ASN A 25 -5.64 -21.02 20.55
CA ASN A 25 -5.20 -20.60 21.89
C ASN A 25 -5.72 -19.20 22.31
N GLY A 26 -6.28 -18.43 21.37
CA GLY A 26 -6.73 -17.06 21.62
C GLY A 26 -5.58 -16.07 21.87
N ASP A 27 -4.36 -16.42 21.49
CA ASP A 27 -3.14 -15.68 21.77
C ASP A 27 -2.40 -15.33 20.48
N THR A 28 -1.98 -14.07 20.37
CA THR A 28 -1.23 -13.54 19.22
C THR A 28 0.29 -13.53 19.41
N THR A 29 0.79 -13.92 20.59
CA THR A 29 2.19 -13.72 21.01
C THR A 29 3.21 -14.72 20.46
N CYS A 30 2.92 -15.42 19.36
CA CYS A 30 3.90 -16.27 18.68
C CYS A 30 4.93 -15.45 17.89
N TYR A 31 5.75 -14.66 18.56
CA TYR A 31 6.91 -14.04 17.92
C TYR A 31 8.13 -14.95 17.98
N LEU A 32 8.86 -15.03 16.87
CA LEU A 32 10.22 -15.51 16.92
C LEU A 32 11.06 -14.51 17.74
N PRO A 33 12.04 -14.97 18.57
CA PRO A 33 12.83 -14.06 19.40
C PRO A 33 13.50 -12.93 18.62
N ASP A 34 14.02 -13.20 17.43
CA ASP A 34 14.64 -12.21 16.55
C ASP A 34 13.61 -11.28 15.90
N GLU A 35 12.37 -11.73 15.66
CA GLU A 35 11.27 -10.88 15.19
C GLU A 35 10.90 -9.85 16.25
N ALA A 36 10.78 -10.26 17.51
CA ALA A 36 10.49 -9.36 18.63
C ALA A 36 11.58 -8.26 18.77
N GLU A 37 12.84 -8.61 18.57
CA GLU A 37 13.95 -7.64 18.57
C GLU A 37 13.84 -6.66 17.40
N ARG A 38 13.50 -7.13 16.19
CA ARG A 38 13.30 -6.27 15.01
C ARG A 38 12.13 -5.32 15.19
N ILE A 39 10.99 -5.79 15.72
CA ILE A 39 9.82 -4.96 16.04
C ILE A 39 10.22 -3.87 17.03
N TYR A 40 10.87 -4.24 18.15
CA TYR A 40 11.33 -3.28 19.15
C TYR A 40 12.26 -2.22 18.53
N ARG A 41 13.19 -2.63 17.69
CA ARG A 41 14.13 -1.73 16.99
C ARG A 41 13.40 -0.77 16.08
N ASN A 42 12.45 -1.28 15.28
CA ASN A 42 11.63 -0.46 14.38
C ASN A 42 10.88 0.61 15.16
N GLU A 43 10.19 0.24 16.23
CA GLU A 43 9.40 1.18 17.02
C GLU A 43 10.26 2.17 17.84
N LYS A 44 11.32 1.71 18.49
CA LYS A 44 12.08 2.51 19.46
C LYS A 44 13.26 3.25 18.86
N GLU A 45 13.87 2.72 17.83
CA GLU A 45 15.08 3.30 17.24
C GLU A 45 14.77 4.01 15.92
N TYR A 46 13.98 3.40 15.04
CA TYR A 46 13.70 3.97 13.72
C TYR A 46 12.53 4.97 13.71
N LEU A 47 11.50 4.76 14.53
CA LEU A 47 10.31 5.62 14.57
C LEU A 47 10.36 6.64 15.72
N ARG A 48 11.49 7.30 15.92
CA ARG A 48 11.61 8.39 16.90
C ARG A 48 10.87 9.63 16.38
N VAL A 49 9.66 9.82 16.87
CA VAL A 49 8.80 10.94 16.46
C VAL A 49 9.04 12.13 17.39
N ALA A 50 9.30 13.30 16.80
CA ALA A 50 9.33 14.59 17.48
C ALA A 50 8.05 15.36 17.16
N ARG A 51 7.35 15.86 18.19
CA ARG A 51 6.25 16.82 18.00
C ARG A 51 6.85 18.20 17.83
N LEU A 52 6.69 18.82 16.68
CA LEU A 52 7.19 20.17 16.39
C LEU A 52 6.18 21.24 16.81
N ASN A 53 4.88 20.96 16.64
CA ASN A 53 3.74 21.75 17.14
C ASN A 53 2.48 20.88 17.12
N ASP A 54 1.29 21.48 17.35
CA ASP A 54 0.01 20.75 17.44
C ASP A 54 -0.43 20.08 16.13
N HIS A 55 0.13 20.50 15.01
CA HIS A 55 -0.24 20.06 13.67
C HIS A 55 0.96 19.61 12.84
N CYS A 56 2.12 19.33 13.49
CA CYS A 56 3.31 18.89 12.79
C CYS A 56 4.14 17.96 13.67
N PHE A 57 4.31 16.75 13.18
CA PHE A 57 5.14 15.70 13.78
C PHE A 57 6.23 15.33 12.78
N ALA A 58 7.42 15.01 13.26
CA ALA A 58 8.56 14.67 12.43
C ALA A 58 9.19 13.35 12.88
N CYS A 59 9.48 12.50 11.91
CA CYS A 59 10.31 11.32 12.08
C CYS A 59 11.39 11.32 11.00
N ARG A 60 12.65 11.33 11.42
CA ARG A 60 13.79 11.51 10.50
C ARG A 60 13.61 12.81 9.67
N ASN A 61 13.55 12.69 8.35
CA ASN A 61 13.38 13.81 7.43
C ASN A 61 11.93 13.98 6.94
N PHE A 62 10.98 13.20 7.47
CA PHE A 62 9.59 13.23 7.08
C PHE A 62 8.76 14.02 8.09
N LYS A 63 7.77 14.76 7.60
CA LYS A 63 6.82 15.51 8.41
C LYS A 63 5.40 15.07 8.07
N LEU A 64 4.60 14.86 9.11
CA LEU A 64 3.17 14.56 8.97
C LEU A 64 2.34 15.53 9.79
N PRO A 65 1.10 15.84 9.37
CA PRO A 65 0.18 16.69 10.12
C PRO A 65 -0.39 16.00 11.37
N VAL A 66 -0.22 14.69 11.48
CA VAL A 66 -0.68 13.84 12.57
C VAL A 66 0.45 12.90 13.03
N ASN A 67 0.35 12.40 14.26
CA ASN A 67 1.35 11.48 14.82
C ASN A 67 1.06 10.02 14.42
N ILE A 68 1.13 9.73 13.12
CA ILE A 68 0.94 8.38 12.57
C ILE A 68 2.14 8.05 11.70
N PHE A 69 3.10 7.30 12.26
CA PHE A 69 4.29 6.83 11.56
C PHE A 69 4.36 5.31 11.69
N GLU A 70 3.93 4.62 10.66
CA GLU A 70 3.89 3.16 10.64
C GLU A 70 5.24 2.55 10.29
N ALA A 71 5.55 1.40 10.91
CA ALA A 71 6.83 0.70 10.69
C ALA A 71 6.96 0.19 9.25
N SER A 72 5.89 -0.36 8.68
CA SER A 72 5.83 -0.82 7.29
C SER A 72 6.27 0.27 6.31
N THR A 73 5.80 1.50 6.55
CA THR A 73 6.07 2.69 5.73
C THR A 73 7.44 3.27 6.02
N PHE A 74 7.69 3.70 7.26
CA PHE A 74 8.84 4.58 7.57
C PHE A 74 10.09 3.84 8.05
N ALA A 75 9.97 2.63 8.59
CA ALA A 75 11.12 1.82 8.98
C ALA A 75 11.50 0.81 7.90
N CYS A 76 10.52 0.23 7.22
CA CYS A 76 10.70 -0.86 6.27
C CYS A 76 10.51 -0.47 4.79
N ASN A 77 10.19 0.80 4.47
CA ASN A 77 10.05 1.34 3.10
C ASN A 77 9.13 0.51 2.19
N TYR A 78 8.03 -0.08 2.72
CA TYR A 78 7.16 -1.00 1.96
C TYR A 78 7.90 -2.16 1.27
N GLY A 79 9.08 -2.55 1.76
CA GLY A 79 9.90 -3.59 1.14
C GLY A 79 10.59 -3.16 -0.16
N LEU A 80 10.66 -1.87 -0.48
CA LEU A 80 11.33 -1.36 -1.69
C LEU A 80 12.82 -1.74 -1.74
N ASP A 81 13.45 -1.96 -0.58
CA ASP A 81 14.82 -2.44 -0.49
C ASP A 81 15.03 -3.86 -1.08
N LEU A 82 13.95 -4.58 -1.39
CA LEU A 82 13.99 -5.86 -2.11
C LEU A 82 14.11 -5.70 -3.62
N LEU A 83 14.00 -4.48 -4.17
CA LEU A 83 14.09 -4.25 -5.61
C LEU A 83 15.56 -4.30 -6.06
N ASP A 84 15.84 -5.15 -7.04
CA ASP A 84 17.18 -5.28 -7.63
C ASP A 84 17.49 -4.11 -8.58
N HIS A 85 16.48 -3.58 -9.28
CA HIS A 85 16.57 -2.55 -10.31
C HIS A 85 15.55 -1.42 -10.12
N PRO A 86 15.66 -0.60 -9.05
CA PRO A 86 14.74 0.51 -8.81
C PRO A 86 14.78 1.59 -9.91
N GLU A 87 15.88 1.70 -10.64
CA GLU A 87 16.06 2.60 -11.79
C GLU A 87 15.07 2.32 -12.94
N TYR A 88 14.39 1.19 -12.94
CA TYR A 88 13.28 0.91 -13.86
C TYR A 88 12.19 1.98 -13.83
N ALA A 89 12.02 2.66 -12.71
CA ALA A 89 11.06 3.74 -12.51
C ALA A 89 11.59 5.12 -12.95
N ASP A 90 12.86 5.26 -13.33
CA ASP A 90 13.46 6.54 -13.70
C ASP A 90 12.72 7.18 -14.88
N GLY A 91 12.32 8.45 -14.74
CA GLY A 91 11.58 9.20 -15.75
C GLY A 91 10.12 8.76 -15.95
N LYS A 92 9.65 7.75 -15.25
CA LYS A 92 8.26 7.28 -15.29
C LYS A 92 7.46 7.82 -14.10
N ASP A 93 6.15 7.56 -14.12
CA ASP A 93 5.23 7.98 -13.06
C ASP A 93 5.03 6.87 -12.03
N ILE A 94 4.59 7.26 -10.85
CA ILE A 94 4.16 6.36 -9.78
C ILE A 94 2.66 6.53 -9.59
N ILE A 95 1.93 5.42 -9.47
CA ILE A 95 0.55 5.36 -9.02
C ILE A 95 0.56 4.89 -7.57
N ASP A 96 0.12 5.74 -6.67
CA ASP A 96 -0.06 5.46 -5.26
C ASP A 96 -1.57 5.36 -4.99
N ALA A 97 -2.09 4.13 -5.08
CA ALA A 97 -3.50 3.82 -4.88
C ALA A 97 -3.77 3.55 -3.40
N GLY A 98 -4.60 4.38 -2.77
CA GLY A 98 -4.78 4.42 -1.33
C GLY A 98 -3.64 5.17 -0.65
N ALA A 99 -3.50 6.45 -0.98
CA ALA A 99 -2.40 7.28 -0.50
C ALA A 99 -2.61 7.82 0.93
N TYR A 100 -3.79 7.56 1.53
CA TYR A 100 -4.13 7.94 2.90
C TYR A 100 -3.77 9.42 3.19
N ILE A 101 -2.85 9.66 4.12
CA ILE A 101 -2.37 11.01 4.47
C ILE A 101 -1.12 11.43 3.68
N GLY A 102 -0.74 10.68 2.63
CA GLY A 102 0.42 10.95 1.79
C GLY A 102 1.76 10.46 2.34
N ASP A 103 1.75 9.58 3.30
CA ASP A 103 2.93 8.99 3.93
C ASP A 103 3.67 8.05 2.97
N SER A 104 2.95 7.21 2.21
CA SER A 104 3.50 6.40 1.12
C SER A 104 4.18 7.27 0.05
N ALA A 105 3.55 8.38 -0.37
CA ALA A 105 4.11 9.29 -1.35
C ALA A 105 5.46 9.89 -0.90
N LEU A 106 5.66 10.12 0.41
CA LEU A 106 6.94 10.56 0.98
C LEU A 106 8.04 9.53 0.76
N VAL A 107 7.76 8.26 1.08
CA VAL A 107 8.73 7.16 1.00
C VAL A 107 9.04 6.84 -0.45
N PHE A 108 8.02 6.71 -1.30
CA PHE A 108 8.18 6.42 -2.72
C PHE A 108 8.91 7.57 -3.45
N GLY A 109 8.57 8.83 -3.15
CA GLY A 109 9.23 10.00 -3.73
C GLY A 109 10.70 10.12 -3.35
N ARG A 110 11.07 9.67 -2.14
CA ARG A 110 12.47 9.60 -1.73
C ARG A 110 13.21 8.45 -2.37
N PHE A 111 12.60 7.26 -2.42
CA PHE A 111 13.22 6.06 -2.96
C PHE A 111 13.40 6.16 -4.48
N PHE A 112 12.37 6.55 -5.20
CA PHE A 112 12.38 6.78 -6.65
C PHE A 112 12.61 8.25 -6.98
N SER A 113 13.73 8.80 -6.55
CA SER A 113 14.02 10.25 -6.63
C SER A 113 14.05 10.84 -8.05
N LYS A 114 14.11 9.99 -9.07
CA LYS A 114 14.05 10.38 -10.48
C LYS A 114 12.72 10.05 -11.15
N CYS A 115 11.70 9.67 -10.40
CA CYS A 115 10.35 9.52 -10.96
C CYS A 115 9.85 10.88 -11.47
N ARG A 116 9.00 10.83 -12.51
CA ARG A 116 8.44 12.05 -13.09
C ARG A 116 7.39 12.68 -12.18
N ARG A 117 6.38 11.91 -11.79
CA ARG A 117 5.28 12.33 -10.92
C ARG A 117 4.78 11.15 -10.09
N ILE A 118 4.14 11.47 -8.97
CA ILE A 118 3.42 10.52 -8.12
C ILE A 118 1.95 10.95 -8.13
N TYR A 119 1.07 10.12 -8.66
CA TYR A 119 -0.38 10.33 -8.62
C TYR A 119 -0.92 9.60 -7.40
N ALA A 120 -1.26 10.36 -6.36
CA ALA A 120 -1.65 9.88 -5.05
C ALA A 120 -3.18 9.91 -4.93
N PHE A 121 -3.80 8.71 -5.01
CA PHE A 121 -5.26 8.56 -5.00
C PHE A 121 -5.77 8.32 -3.58
N GLU A 122 -6.66 9.21 -3.13
CA GLU A 122 -7.31 9.11 -1.82
C GLU A 122 -8.73 9.67 -1.91
N PRO A 123 -9.76 8.82 -1.83
CA PRO A 123 -11.15 9.25 -1.98
C PRO A 123 -11.74 9.90 -0.73
N ASP A 124 -11.22 9.62 0.48
CA ASP A 124 -11.72 10.24 1.71
C ASP A 124 -11.27 11.70 1.81
N ALA A 125 -12.23 12.62 1.90
CA ALA A 125 -11.95 14.05 1.92
C ALA A 125 -11.11 14.50 3.14
N LYS A 126 -11.21 13.80 4.29
CA LYS A 126 -10.40 14.11 5.48
C LYS A 126 -8.96 13.69 5.28
N ASN A 127 -8.75 12.45 4.80
CA ASN A 127 -7.42 11.93 4.49
C ASN A 127 -6.77 12.73 3.36
N TYR A 128 -7.54 13.03 2.31
CA TYR A 128 -7.10 13.90 1.21
C TYR A 128 -6.59 15.26 1.72
N GLY A 129 -7.34 15.92 2.61
CA GLY A 129 -6.91 17.20 3.20
C GLY A 129 -5.66 17.06 4.10
N LEU A 130 -5.44 15.89 4.71
CA LEU A 130 -4.19 15.60 5.43
C LEU A 130 -3.04 15.33 4.45
N MET A 131 -3.29 14.64 3.35
CA MET A 131 -2.31 14.40 2.28
C MET A 131 -1.83 15.72 1.66
N GLU A 132 -2.72 16.67 1.37
CA GLU A 132 -2.33 18.01 0.89
C GLU A 132 -1.38 18.72 1.88
N LYS A 133 -1.67 18.63 3.19
CA LYS A 133 -0.79 19.18 4.22
C LYS A 133 0.57 18.47 4.25
N THR A 134 0.58 17.13 4.13
CA THR A 134 1.82 16.35 4.05
C THR A 134 2.68 16.78 2.86
N ILE A 135 2.09 16.92 1.68
CA ILE A 135 2.75 17.38 0.45
C ILE A 135 3.37 18.76 0.68
N ALA A 136 2.60 19.70 1.23
CA ALA A 136 3.05 21.07 1.49
C ALA A 136 4.19 21.14 2.52
N MET A 137 4.05 20.41 3.64
CA MET A 137 5.07 20.38 4.71
C MET A 137 6.42 19.85 4.27
N ASN A 138 6.40 18.88 3.33
CA ASN A 138 7.62 18.26 2.81
C ASN A 138 8.07 18.84 1.48
N LYS A 139 7.37 19.86 0.97
CA LYS A 139 7.69 20.56 -0.30
C LYS A 139 7.78 19.61 -1.50
N LEU A 140 6.86 18.64 -1.57
CA LEU A 140 6.81 17.68 -2.67
C LEU A 140 6.21 18.34 -3.91
N THR A 141 7.03 18.65 -4.89
CA THR A 141 6.62 19.37 -6.11
C THR A 141 6.14 18.46 -7.24
N ASN A 142 6.40 17.15 -7.13
CA ASN A 142 6.05 16.16 -8.13
C ASN A 142 4.91 15.22 -7.69
N VAL A 143 4.28 15.44 -6.54
CA VAL A 143 3.12 14.68 -6.09
C VAL A 143 1.84 15.39 -6.51
N ILE A 144 0.94 14.66 -7.15
CA ILE A 144 -0.37 15.12 -7.62
C ILE A 144 -1.43 14.39 -6.77
N PRO A 145 -2.09 15.07 -5.83
CA PRO A 145 -3.18 14.48 -5.08
C PRO A 145 -4.42 14.32 -5.97
N VAL A 146 -5.09 13.18 -5.88
CA VAL A 146 -6.26 12.82 -6.69
C VAL A 146 -7.37 12.32 -5.78
N GLY A 147 -8.48 13.06 -5.68
CA GLY A 147 -9.63 12.76 -4.83
C GLY A 147 -10.59 11.74 -5.46
N LEU A 148 -10.09 10.60 -5.90
CA LEU A 148 -10.86 9.55 -6.57
C LEU A 148 -10.49 8.19 -5.99
N ALA A 149 -11.47 7.27 -5.96
CA ALA A 149 -11.21 5.86 -5.74
C ALA A 149 -10.88 5.16 -7.06
N LEU A 150 -10.12 4.07 -6.98
CA LEU A 150 -9.77 3.23 -8.11
C LEU A 150 -10.49 1.88 -8.01
N GLY A 151 -11.11 1.42 -9.10
CA GLY A 151 -11.83 0.16 -9.16
C GLY A 151 -11.95 -0.39 -10.58
N ASP A 152 -12.83 -1.37 -10.77
CA ASP A 152 -13.04 -2.08 -12.06
C ASP A 152 -14.00 -1.38 -13.02
N ALA A 153 -14.73 -0.36 -12.56
CA ALA A 153 -15.68 0.40 -13.37
C ALA A 153 -15.68 1.89 -13.00
N ASN A 154 -16.02 2.74 -13.97
CA ASN A 154 -16.29 4.14 -13.71
C ASN A 154 -17.71 4.26 -13.12
N SER A 155 -17.80 4.59 -11.84
CA SER A 155 -19.07 4.60 -11.10
C SER A 155 -19.02 5.58 -9.92
N GLU A 156 -20.15 5.70 -9.25
CA GLU A 156 -20.22 6.29 -7.91
C GLU A 156 -20.38 5.16 -6.90
N GLY A 157 -19.70 5.29 -5.76
CA GLY A 157 -19.77 4.38 -4.62
C GLY A 157 -20.06 5.14 -3.34
N GLU A 158 -20.28 4.41 -2.28
CA GLU A 158 -20.39 4.93 -0.93
C GLU A 158 -19.28 4.35 -0.07
N MET A 159 -18.66 5.18 0.72
CA MET A 159 -17.56 4.82 1.61
C MET A 159 -17.92 5.15 3.05
N SER A 160 -17.67 4.22 3.96
CA SER A 160 -17.78 4.47 5.38
C SER A 160 -16.65 5.38 5.88
N SER A 161 -16.94 6.33 6.76
CA SER A 161 -15.98 7.31 7.26
C SER A 161 -15.47 7.00 8.68
N ASP A 162 -15.70 5.81 9.18
CA ASP A 162 -15.39 5.44 10.56
C ASP A 162 -13.96 4.90 10.77
N GLY A 163 -12.94 5.75 10.59
CA GLY A 163 -11.60 5.45 11.09
C GLY A 163 -10.52 5.20 10.03
N MET A 164 -9.38 4.66 10.47
CA MET A 164 -8.30 4.19 9.61
C MET A 164 -8.80 2.99 8.79
N GLY A 165 -8.85 3.12 7.49
CA GLY A 165 -9.39 2.10 6.60
C GLY A 165 -10.86 2.32 6.29
N ALA A 166 -11.14 3.21 5.35
CA ALA A 166 -12.47 3.39 4.81
C ALA A 166 -12.82 2.19 3.93
N ASN A 167 -13.65 1.28 4.43
CA ASN A 167 -13.91 0.00 3.80
C ASN A 167 -15.07 0.08 2.81
N LEU A 168 -14.78 -0.11 1.50
CA LEU A 168 -15.80 -0.25 0.45
C LEU A 168 -16.61 -1.56 0.56
N LEU A 169 -16.13 -2.53 1.36
CA LEU A 169 -16.70 -3.88 1.47
C LEU A 169 -17.64 -4.09 2.67
N GLU A 170 -17.78 -3.13 3.60
CA GLU A 170 -18.63 -3.32 4.80
C GLU A 170 -20.10 -3.69 4.50
N ARG A 171 -20.60 -3.39 3.31
CA ARG A 171 -21.93 -3.82 2.87
C ARG A 171 -22.11 -5.33 2.76
N GLN A 172 -21.06 -6.13 2.60
CA GLN A 172 -21.18 -7.59 2.51
C GLN A 172 -21.52 -8.26 3.84
N PHE A 173 -21.32 -7.57 4.97
CA PHE A 173 -21.53 -8.15 6.32
C PHE A 173 -22.69 -7.55 7.10
N GLY A 174 -23.56 -6.74 6.47
CA GLY A 174 -24.86 -6.33 7.04
C GLY A 174 -24.78 -5.33 8.20
N GLN A 175 -23.69 -4.60 8.37
CA GLN A 175 -23.63 -3.47 9.30
C GLN A 175 -24.04 -2.18 8.58
N GLU A 176 -25.02 -1.45 9.16
CA GLU A 176 -25.37 -0.10 8.70
C GLU A 176 -24.22 0.86 9.06
N ALA A 177 -23.45 1.27 8.05
CA ALA A 177 -22.40 2.27 8.23
C ALA A 177 -23.03 3.62 8.61
N LYS A 178 -22.65 4.16 9.75
CA LYS A 178 -23.00 5.51 10.16
C LYS A 178 -22.10 6.49 9.39
N ASN A 179 -22.69 7.38 8.60
CA ASN A 179 -22.03 8.42 7.79
C ASN A 179 -21.38 7.93 6.46
N GLU A 180 -22.20 7.40 5.56
CA GLU A 180 -21.79 7.11 4.18
C GLU A 180 -21.51 8.42 3.41
N ARG A 181 -20.39 8.45 2.71
CA ARG A 181 -20.05 9.54 1.79
C ARG A 181 -19.99 9.01 0.37
N LYS A 182 -20.58 9.75 -0.55
CA LYS A 182 -20.46 9.46 -1.98
C LYS A 182 -19.03 9.71 -2.45
N ILE A 183 -18.46 8.74 -3.14
CA ILE A 183 -17.16 8.83 -3.77
C ILE A 183 -17.28 8.50 -5.26
N LYS A 184 -16.38 9.07 -6.04
CA LYS A 184 -16.25 8.73 -7.46
C LYS A 184 -15.19 7.65 -7.62
N ILE A 185 -15.55 6.56 -8.31
CA ILE A 185 -14.67 5.45 -8.64
C ILE A 185 -14.32 5.55 -10.13
N VAL A 186 -13.06 5.35 -10.47
CA VAL A 186 -12.59 5.34 -11.86
C VAL A 186 -11.71 4.12 -12.12
N ARG A 187 -11.68 3.66 -13.37
CA ARG A 187 -10.70 2.66 -13.81
C ARG A 187 -9.34 3.33 -14.02
N LEU A 188 -8.27 2.69 -13.51
CA LEU A 188 -6.92 3.19 -13.73
C LEU A 188 -6.59 3.28 -15.24
N ASP A 189 -7.02 2.32 -16.03
CA ASP A 189 -6.78 2.29 -17.49
C ASP A 189 -7.27 3.56 -18.17
N ASP A 190 -8.48 4.04 -17.79
CA ASP A 190 -9.05 5.26 -18.34
C ASP A 190 -8.29 6.49 -17.85
N TYR A 191 -8.01 6.57 -16.56
CA TYR A 191 -7.29 7.69 -15.97
C TYR A 191 -5.87 7.85 -16.54
N VAL A 192 -5.14 6.74 -16.69
CA VAL A 192 -3.80 6.70 -17.30
C VAL A 192 -3.83 7.19 -18.76
N ARG A 193 -4.81 6.74 -19.53
CA ARG A 193 -4.98 7.14 -20.93
C ARG A 193 -5.29 8.64 -21.05
N GLU A 194 -6.26 9.14 -20.28
CA GLU A 194 -6.73 10.54 -20.32
C GLU A 194 -5.66 11.53 -19.88
N ASN A 195 -4.80 11.13 -18.92
CA ASN A 195 -3.77 12.00 -18.37
C ASN A 195 -2.36 11.76 -18.94
N ASN A 196 -2.22 10.90 -19.96
CA ASN A 196 -0.94 10.55 -20.59
C ASN A 196 0.13 10.10 -19.58
N ILE A 197 -0.27 9.24 -18.65
CA ILE A 197 0.60 8.72 -17.59
C ILE A 197 1.40 7.53 -18.13
N VAL A 198 2.65 7.41 -17.70
CA VAL A 198 3.53 6.27 -18.01
C VAL A 198 3.94 5.61 -16.69
N PRO A 199 3.16 4.68 -16.16
CA PRO A 199 3.45 4.07 -14.88
C PRO A 199 4.72 3.24 -14.91
N GLY A 200 5.66 3.53 -14.02
CA GLY A 200 6.83 2.71 -13.72
C GLY A 200 6.68 1.93 -12.44
N VAL A 201 5.83 2.44 -11.52
CA VAL A 201 5.50 1.80 -10.25
C VAL A 201 4.01 1.95 -9.98
N ILE A 202 3.40 0.92 -9.42
CA ILE A 202 2.05 0.93 -8.84
C ILE A 202 2.15 0.39 -7.42
N LYS A 203 1.66 1.14 -6.43
CA LYS A 203 1.43 0.66 -5.06
C LYS A 203 -0.07 0.61 -4.82
N THR A 204 -0.54 -0.42 -4.13
CA THR A 204 -1.92 -0.50 -3.65
C THR A 204 -1.98 -0.68 -2.15
N ASP A 205 -2.98 -0.03 -1.54
CA ASP A 205 -3.39 -0.23 -0.16
C ASP A 205 -4.85 0.24 -0.06
N LEU A 206 -5.77 -0.64 -0.49
CA LEU A 206 -7.16 -0.29 -0.84
C LEU A 206 -8.18 -0.97 0.06
N GLU A 207 -7.74 -1.44 1.22
CA GLU A 207 -8.60 -1.99 2.26
C GLU A 207 -9.51 -3.14 1.75
N GLY A 208 -8.95 -4.03 0.91
CA GLY A 208 -9.66 -5.19 0.34
C GLY A 208 -10.29 -4.94 -1.03
N PHE A 209 -10.02 -3.80 -1.66
CA PHE A 209 -10.51 -3.50 -3.01
C PHE A 209 -9.45 -3.76 -4.11
N GLU A 210 -8.36 -4.42 -3.75
CA GLU A 210 -7.20 -4.68 -4.60
C GLU A 210 -7.54 -5.45 -5.87
N MET A 211 -8.37 -6.49 -5.77
CA MET A 211 -8.78 -7.28 -6.93
C MET A 211 -9.66 -6.48 -7.91
N HIS A 212 -10.50 -5.58 -7.42
CA HIS A 212 -11.27 -4.66 -8.27
C HIS A 212 -10.35 -3.67 -8.98
N PHE A 213 -9.38 -3.12 -8.23
CA PHE A 213 -8.36 -2.26 -8.80
C PHE A 213 -7.59 -2.95 -9.93
N LEU A 214 -7.09 -4.17 -9.70
CA LEU A 214 -6.31 -4.92 -10.69
C LEU A 214 -7.09 -5.17 -11.98
N ARG A 215 -8.39 -5.45 -11.88
CA ARG A 215 -9.26 -5.58 -13.06
C ARG A 215 -9.41 -4.27 -13.84
N GLY A 216 -9.49 -3.14 -13.14
CA GLY A 216 -9.55 -1.80 -13.75
C GLY A 216 -8.23 -1.24 -14.24
N ALA A 217 -7.11 -1.95 -13.99
CA ALA A 217 -5.74 -1.59 -14.36
C ALA A 217 -5.11 -2.53 -15.39
N LEU A 218 -5.87 -3.47 -15.94
CA LEU A 218 -5.35 -4.56 -16.78
C LEU A 218 -4.58 -4.08 -18.01
N ASP A 219 -5.12 -3.12 -18.74
CA ASP A 219 -4.49 -2.61 -19.96
C ASP A 219 -3.21 -1.84 -19.62
N THR A 220 -3.24 -1.10 -18.52
CA THR A 220 -2.09 -0.39 -17.96
C THR A 220 -0.97 -1.37 -17.56
N ILE A 221 -1.31 -2.43 -16.82
CA ILE A 221 -0.35 -3.45 -16.37
C ILE A 221 0.26 -4.16 -17.59
N LYS A 222 -0.55 -4.59 -18.55
CA LYS A 222 -0.08 -5.27 -19.76
C LYS A 222 0.82 -4.38 -20.62
N LYS A 223 0.44 -3.11 -20.78
CA LYS A 223 1.16 -2.18 -21.65
C LYS A 223 2.49 -1.72 -21.07
N TYR A 224 2.51 -1.36 -19.78
CA TYR A 224 3.65 -0.69 -19.17
C TYR A 224 4.50 -1.61 -18.30
N ARG A 225 3.98 -2.76 -17.89
CA ARG A 225 4.65 -3.72 -16.99
C ARG A 225 5.33 -3.02 -15.81
N PRO A 226 4.59 -2.21 -15.01
CA PRO A 226 5.20 -1.48 -13.90
C PRO A 226 5.71 -2.42 -12.81
N ILE A 227 6.67 -1.98 -12.00
CA ILE A 227 6.89 -2.59 -10.68
C ILE A 227 5.60 -2.43 -9.89
N MET A 228 5.12 -3.50 -9.25
CA MET A 228 3.94 -3.41 -8.39
C MET A 228 4.27 -3.80 -6.95
N VAL A 229 3.79 -3.00 -5.99
CA VAL A 229 3.85 -3.24 -4.55
C VAL A 229 2.40 -3.33 -4.08
N LEU A 230 1.90 -4.54 -3.97
CA LEU A 230 0.48 -4.83 -3.75
C LEU A 230 0.26 -5.29 -2.32
N SER A 231 -0.53 -4.56 -1.54
CA SER A 231 -1.01 -5.02 -0.23
C SER A 231 -1.89 -6.25 -0.42
N ILE A 232 -1.61 -7.33 0.33
CA ILE A 232 -2.32 -8.61 0.18
C ILE A 232 -2.91 -9.10 1.51
N TYR A 233 -3.04 -8.24 2.51
CA TYR A 233 -3.37 -8.63 3.88
C TYR A 233 -4.81 -8.29 4.32
N HIS A 234 -5.57 -7.60 3.48
CA HIS A 234 -6.91 -7.14 3.87
C HIS A 234 -7.97 -8.24 3.81
N SER A 235 -7.80 -9.22 2.91
CA SER A 235 -8.73 -10.34 2.78
C SER A 235 -8.02 -11.64 2.40
N ALA A 236 -8.69 -12.78 2.61
CA ALA A 236 -8.20 -14.07 2.12
C ALA A 236 -8.13 -14.11 0.59
N ASP A 237 -9.07 -13.45 -0.09
CA ASP A 237 -9.10 -13.36 -1.55
C ASP A 237 -7.91 -12.57 -2.08
N ASP A 238 -7.49 -11.50 -1.40
CA ASP A 238 -6.27 -10.76 -1.76
C ASP A 238 -5.02 -11.62 -1.51
N PHE A 239 -4.93 -12.23 -0.34
CA PHE A 239 -3.75 -13.01 0.05
C PHE A 239 -3.49 -14.21 -0.86
N PHE A 240 -4.53 -14.94 -1.23
CA PHE A 240 -4.41 -16.14 -2.05
C PHE A 240 -4.69 -15.90 -3.54
N GLY A 241 -5.38 -14.82 -3.91
CA GLY A 241 -5.86 -14.57 -5.26
C GLY A 241 -4.99 -13.63 -6.09
N ILE A 242 -4.35 -12.61 -5.49
CA ILE A 242 -3.62 -11.59 -6.24
C ILE A 242 -2.43 -12.19 -7.01
N LYS A 243 -1.58 -13.00 -6.36
CA LYS A 243 -0.43 -13.59 -7.04
C LYS A 243 -0.83 -14.48 -8.23
N PRO A 244 -1.75 -15.47 -8.09
CA PRO A 244 -2.22 -16.27 -9.22
C PRO A 244 -2.85 -15.42 -10.33
N PHE A 245 -3.55 -14.36 -9.98
CA PHE A 245 -4.13 -13.44 -10.98
C PHE A 245 -3.04 -12.78 -11.82
N ILE A 246 -1.98 -12.22 -11.20
CA ILE A 246 -0.86 -11.61 -11.95
C ILE A 246 -0.09 -12.66 -12.76
N GLU A 247 0.13 -13.87 -12.22
CA GLU A 247 0.76 -14.98 -12.95
C GLU A 247 -0.05 -15.37 -14.21
N SER A 248 -1.37 -15.38 -14.12
CA SER A 248 -2.26 -15.72 -15.24
C SER A 248 -2.16 -14.74 -16.42
N LEU A 249 -1.63 -13.54 -16.21
CA LEU A 249 -1.43 -12.56 -17.28
C LEU A 249 -0.23 -12.90 -18.18
N ASP A 250 0.64 -13.80 -17.76
CA ASP A 250 1.83 -14.28 -18.49
C ASP A 250 2.75 -13.14 -18.96
N LEU A 251 3.01 -12.19 -18.06
CA LEU A 251 3.78 -10.98 -18.37
C LEU A 251 5.24 -11.05 -17.92
N GLY A 252 5.75 -12.23 -17.47
CA GLY A 252 7.13 -12.38 -17.03
C GLY A 252 7.44 -11.58 -15.77
N TYR A 253 6.57 -11.62 -14.77
CA TYR A 253 6.86 -11.03 -13.47
C TYR A 253 7.57 -12.03 -12.56
N ARG A 254 8.63 -11.57 -11.88
CA ARG A 254 9.17 -12.23 -10.69
C ARG A 254 8.47 -11.69 -9.45
N PHE A 255 8.33 -12.55 -8.44
CA PHE A 255 7.62 -12.23 -7.20
C PHE A 255 8.55 -12.29 -6.01
N LYS A 256 8.41 -11.30 -5.11
CA LYS A 256 9.00 -11.33 -3.77
C LYS A 256 7.90 -11.00 -2.77
N LEU A 257 7.99 -11.58 -1.58
CA LEU A 257 7.08 -11.28 -0.49
C LEU A 257 7.79 -10.36 0.50
N PHE A 258 7.14 -9.28 0.85
CA PHE A 258 7.54 -8.43 1.95
C PHE A 258 6.54 -8.58 3.10
N LYS A 259 7.05 -8.77 4.32
CA LYS A 259 6.29 -8.71 5.57
C LYS A 259 6.98 -7.74 6.51
N ALA A 260 6.25 -6.72 6.93
CA ALA A 260 6.78 -5.75 7.90
C ALA A 260 6.96 -6.39 9.28
N ASP A 261 8.03 -6.01 9.96
CA ASP A 261 8.23 -6.33 11.38
C ASP A 261 7.51 -5.27 12.23
N ASP A 262 6.18 -5.39 12.34
CA ASP A 262 5.26 -4.45 12.97
C ASP A 262 4.42 -5.06 14.10
N GLY A 263 4.66 -6.33 14.40
CA GLY A 263 3.93 -7.08 15.42
C GLY A 263 2.59 -7.67 14.97
N MET A 264 2.09 -7.31 13.79
CA MET A 264 0.87 -7.90 13.24
C MET A 264 1.17 -9.22 12.51
N ILE A 265 0.23 -10.17 12.50
CA ILE A 265 0.43 -11.45 11.82
C ILE A 265 0.49 -11.24 10.31
N LEU A 266 -0.50 -10.56 9.74
CA LEU A 266 -0.63 -10.33 8.30
C LEU A 266 -0.37 -8.87 7.90
N GLY A 267 -0.62 -7.92 8.77
CA GLY A 267 -0.53 -6.48 8.49
C GLY A 267 0.79 -6.10 7.83
N GLY A 268 0.75 -5.13 6.94
CA GLY A 268 1.93 -4.67 6.20
C GLY A 268 2.54 -5.69 5.24
N THR A 269 1.82 -6.78 4.88
CA THR A 269 2.30 -7.77 3.91
C THR A 269 2.05 -7.30 2.49
N CYS A 270 3.10 -7.21 1.68
CA CYS A 270 3.02 -6.84 0.28
C CYS A 270 3.59 -7.92 -0.64
N LEU A 271 2.92 -8.12 -1.77
CA LEU A 271 3.47 -8.84 -2.92
C LEU A 271 4.19 -7.83 -3.82
N ILE A 272 5.49 -8.04 -4.02
CA ILE A 272 6.29 -7.21 -4.91
C ILE A 272 6.42 -7.95 -6.25
N CYS A 273 5.87 -7.36 -7.32
CA CYS A 273 5.93 -7.91 -8.67
C CYS A 273 6.96 -7.10 -9.48
N ILE A 274 8.01 -7.76 -9.94
CA ILE A 274 9.15 -7.15 -10.62
C ILE A 274 9.15 -7.63 -12.08
N PRO A 275 9.03 -6.74 -13.08
CA PRO A 275 9.08 -7.12 -14.49
C PRO A 275 10.49 -7.59 -14.88
N GLU A 276 10.55 -8.68 -15.69
CA GLU A 276 11.79 -9.18 -16.31
C GLU A 276 12.08 -8.52 -17.65
#